data_3f103b396dbc4c0386a8b79076aa7d70
#
_entry.id   3f103b396dbc4c0386a8b79076aa7d70
#
_cell.length_a   1.000
_cell.length_b   1.000
_cell.length_c   1.000
_cell.angle_alpha   90.00
_cell.angle_beta   90.00
_cell.angle_gamma   90.00
#
_symmetry.space_group_name_H-M   'P 1'
#
loop_
_entity.id
_entity.type
_entity.pdbx_description
1 polymer ?
#
loop_
_entity_poly.entity_id
_entity_poly.type
_entity_poly.pdbx_seq_one_letter_code
_entity_poly.pdbx_strand_id
1 'polypeptide(L)'
;MKKVLLTGMNGTVAPAIAEELRRRGCEVAPWDRGAVSPDDRQAVARFIREVKPSALVHCAMGSAQWAEDMARVCAEEGSKFLYVSSASVYGTHQQGPFTVYDTPEPSDDYGRYKFECEQRVRAANDQAIVVRIGWQIALRRGGNNMVEHLAQKQEEHGHIAASTEWFPACSLLDDTARALAGALDGAPAGLYLLDGNPGWSFWQIAVALDRAMQAGWEVRENRDFRWNNHMVDKRLGMVSVADLLTRTWAR
;
A
#
# COMPACT_ATOMS: atom_id res chain seq x y z
N MET A 1 -11.48 23.50 5.91
CA MET A 1 -11.02 22.44 4.99
C MET A 1 -10.01 21.58 5.74
N LYS A 2 -10.13 20.23 5.68
CA LYS A 2 -9.17 19.33 6.36
C LYS A 2 -7.84 19.40 5.61
N LYS A 3 -6.73 19.67 6.32
CA LYS A 3 -5.38 19.62 5.75
C LYS A 3 -4.76 18.27 6.06
N VAL A 4 -4.24 17.58 5.04
CA VAL A 4 -3.57 16.28 5.18
C VAL A 4 -2.12 16.42 4.73
N LEU A 5 -1.19 16.12 5.63
CA LEU A 5 0.24 16.04 5.33
C LEU A 5 0.54 14.65 4.78
N LEU A 6 1.25 14.56 3.65
CA LEU A 6 1.46 13.31 2.94
C LEU A 6 2.93 13.12 2.55
N THR A 7 3.51 11.99 2.95
CA THR A 7 4.88 11.62 2.55
C THR A 7 4.85 10.63 1.38
N GLY A 8 5.93 10.56 0.61
CA GLY A 8 6.10 9.55 -0.44
C GLY A 8 5.53 9.94 -1.80
N MET A 9 5.38 11.22 -2.09
CA MET A 9 4.80 11.72 -3.35
C MET A 9 5.56 11.33 -4.62
N ASN A 10 6.81 10.87 -4.52
CA ASN A 10 7.59 10.32 -5.63
C ASN A 10 7.35 8.81 -5.85
N GLY A 11 6.51 8.18 -5.02
CA GLY A 11 6.16 6.76 -5.12
C GLY A 11 4.87 6.53 -5.90
N THR A 12 4.39 5.28 -5.88
CA THR A 12 3.17 4.86 -6.60
C THR A 12 1.89 5.21 -5.83
N VAL A 13 1.86 4.97 -4.51
CA VAL A 13 0.63 5.00 -3.71
C VAL A 13 0.25 6.42 -3.28
N ALA A 14 1.20 7.22 -2.82
CA ALA A 14 0.92 8.54 -2.28
C ALA A 14 0.28 9.51 -3.29
N PRO A 15 0.70 9.58 -4.57
CA PRO A 15 0.00 10.42 -5.56
C PRO A 15 -1.47 10.07 -5.73
N ALA A 16 -1.82 8.77 -5.75
CA ALA A 16 -3.21 8.33 -5.86
C ALA A 16 -4.04 8.71 -4.61
N ILE A 17 -3.45 8.57 -3.42
CA ILE A 17 -4.08 9.05 -2.17
C ILE A 17 -4.29 10.56 -2.22
N ALA A 18 -3.30 11.31 -2.70
CA ALA A 18 -3.39 12.78 -2.80
C ALA A 18 -4.53 13.20 -3.72
N GLU A 19 -4.69 12.54 -4.86
CA GLU A 19 -5.78 12.78 -5.81
C GLU A 19 -7.15 12.51 -5.16
N GLU A 20 -7.30 11.35 -4.51
CA GLU A 20 -8.54 10.99 -3.83
C GLU A 20 -8.87 11.95 -2.67
N LEU A 21 -7.88 12.36 -1.87
CA LEU A 21 -8.08 13.33 -0.81
C LEU A 21 -8.52 14.70 -1.34
N ARG A 22 -7.93 15.18 -2.44
CA ARG A 22 -8.35 16.42 -3.11
C ARG A 22 -9.78 16.31 -3.64
N ARG A 23 -10.15 15.17 -4.23
CA ARG A 23 -11.52 14.91 -4.70
C ARG A 23 -12.53 14.95 -3.54
N ARG A 24 -12.11 14.60 -2.31
CA ARG A 24 -12.91 14.72 -1.08
C ARG A 24 -12.87 16.13 -0.45
N GLY A 25 -12.27 17.10 -1.11
CA GLY A 25 -12.19 18.48 -0.63
C GLY A 25 -11.13 18.72 0.46
N CYS A 26 -10.13 17.85 0.58
CA CYS A 26 -9.01 18.06 1.48
C CYS A 26 -7.92 18.92 0.80
N GLU A 27 -7.24 19.75 1.59
CA GLU A 27 -5.96 20.34 1.23
C GLU A 27 -4.86 19.29 1.47
N VAL A 28 -4.06 18.99 0.45
CA VAL A 28 -2.94 18.04 0.56
C VAL A 28 -1.63 18.79 0.54
N ALA A 29 -0.89 18.73 1.65
CA ALA A 29 0.46 19.26 1.80
C ALA A 29 1.48 18.11 1.59
N PRO A 30 2.32 18.15 0.55
CA PRO A 30 3.36 17.15 0.38
C PRO A 30 4.52 17.41 1.36
N TRP A 31 5.11 16.32 1.88
CA TRP A 31 6.39 16.42 2.60
C TRP A 31 7.54 16.57 1.62
N ASP A 32 8.29 17.67 1.73
CA ASP A 32 9.52 17.86 0.99
C ASP A 32 10.73 17.52 1.86
N ARG A 33 11.45 16.45 1.51
CA ARG A 33 12.66 16.03 2.22
C ARG A 33 13.84 16.98 2.06
N GLY A 34 13.86 17.78 1.00
CA GLY A 34 14.88 18.81 0.79
C GLY A 34 14.70 19.98 1.74
N ALA A 35 13.45 20.30 2.08
CA ALA A 35 13.14 21.36 3.03
C ALA A 35 13.17 20.88 4.50
N VAL A 36 12.72 19.64 4.76
CA VAL A 36 12.67 19.05 6.11
C VAL A 36 13.26 17.65 6.07
N SER A 37 14.50 17.52 6.55
CA SER A 37 15.20 16.22 6.60
C SER A 37 14.47 15.24 7.53
N PRO A 38 14.24 14.00 7.08
CA PRO A 38 13.72 12.92 7.93
C PRO A 38 14.60 12.60 9.16
N ASP A 39 15.89 12.91 9.09
CA ASP A 39 16.87 12.59 10.14
C ASP A 39 16.97 13.70 11.20
N ASP A 40 16.38 14.88 10.96
CA ASP A 40 16.29 15.95 11.95
C ASP A 40 14.97 15.89 12.71
N ARG A 41 14.99 15.20 13.84
CA ARG A 41 13.81 14.99 14.71
C ARG A 41 13.14 16.29 15.17
N GLN A 42 13.96 17.34 15.41
CA GLN A 42 13.45 18.64 15.85
C GLN A 42 12.76 19.37 14.68
N ALA A 43 13.36 19.33 13.49
CA ALA A 43 12.75 19.89 12.29
C ALA A 43 11.45 19.16 11.90
N VAL A 44 11.42 17.82 12.01
CA VAL A 44 10.21 17.01 11.80
C VAL A 44 9.08 17.45 12.73
N ALA A 45 9.37 17.54 14.04
CA ALA A 45 8.35 17.94 15.02
C ALA A 45 7.88 19.39 14.81
N ARG A 46 8.81 20.31 14.56
CA ARG A 46 8.51 21.72 14.29
C ARG A 46 7.62 21.87 13.05
N PHE A 47 7.97 21.20 11.96
CA PHE A 47 7.22 21.25 10.71
C PHE A 47 5.78 20.74 10.87
N ILE A 48 5.56 19.61 11.55
CA ILE A 48 4.21 19.09 11.79
C ILE A 48 3.38 20.09 12.61
N ARG A 49 3.96 20.70 13.65
CA ARG A 49 3.30 21.71 14.48
C ARG A 49 3.00 23.01 13.72
N GLU A 50 3.85 23.41 12.78
CA GLU A 50 3.61 24.57 11.91
C GLU A 50 2.51 24.32 10.88
N VAL A 51 2.51 23.15 10.23
CA VAL A 51 1.50 22.75 9.23
C VAL A 51 0.15 22.53 9.88
N LYS A 52 0.11 22.05 11.13
CA LYS A 52 -1.11 21.69 11.89
C LYS A 52 -2.08 20.82 11.07
N PRO A 53 -1.62 19.66 10.55
CA PRO A 53 -2.47 18.83 9.73
C PRO A 53 -3.57 18.19 10.58
N SER A 54 -4.75 18.00 10.02
CA SER A 54 -5.81 17.18 10.65
C SER A 54 -5.48 15.69 10.58
N ALA A 55 -4.62 15.30 9.62
CA ALA A 55 -4.10 13.96 9.48
C ALA A 55 -2.72 13.97 8.79
N LEU A 56 -1.89 12.99 9.10
CA LEU A 56 -0.65 12.67 8.40
C LEU A 56 -0.72 11.24 7.85
N VAL A 57 -0.45 11.07 6.55
CA VAL A 57 -0.34 9.77 5.90
C VAL A 57 1.11 9.51 5.53
N HIS A 58 1.68 8.47 6.10
CA HIS A 58 3.07 8.11 5.86
C HIS A 58 3.20 6.92 4.90
N CYS A 59 3.59 7.21 3.64
CA CYS A 59 3.82 6.21 2.58
C CYS A 59 5.31 6.06 2.24
N ALA A 60 6.14 7.01 2.66
CA ALA A 60 7.54 7.05 2.25
C ALA A 60 8.39 5.96 2.90
N MET A 61 9.47 5.56 2.21
CA MET A 61 10.59 4.88 2.83
C MET A 61 11.47 5.89 3.57
N GLY A 62 12.12 5.47 4.66
CA GLY A 62 13.02 6.28 5.47
C GLY A 62 13.54 5.48 6.66
N SER A 63 13.98 6.14 7.74
CA SER A 63 14.28 5.43 8.98
C SER A 63 13.01 5.05 9.74
N ALA A 64 13.02 3.94 10.48
CA ALA A 64 11.91 3.59 11.37
C ALA A 64 11.73 4.65 12.47
N GLN A 65 12.80 5.35 12.85
CA GLN A 65 12.76 6.46 13.78
C GLN A 65 11.92 7.65 13.24
N TRP A 66 12.01 7.94 11.94
CA TRP A 66 11.20 9.00 11.34
C TRP A 66 9.70 8.68 11.40
N ALA A 67 9.31 7.42 11.13
CA ALA A 67 7.93 6.98 11.26
C ALA A 67 7.42 7.11 12.71
N GLU A 68 8.24 6.71 13.69
CA GLU A 68 7.98 6.85 15.13
C GLU A 68 7.79 8.32 15.53
N ASP A 69 8.72 9.21 15.14
CA ASP A 69 8.68 10.62 15.50
C ASP A 69 7.43 11.32 14.95
N MET A 70 7.04 11.02 13.69
CA MET A 70 5.81 11.55 13.12
C MET A 70 4.57 11.04 13.85
N ALA A 71 4.54 9.74 14.18
CA ALA A 71 3.42 9.14 14.90
C ALA A 71 3.26 9.78 16.29
N ARG A 72 4.37 9.95 17.02
CA ARG A 72 4.39 10.58 18.34
C ARG A 72 3.92 12.03 18.30
N VAL A 73 4.45 12.84 17.39
CA VAL A 73 4.05 14.24 17.25
C VAL A 73 2.58 14.36 16.87
N CYS A 74 2.07 13.49 15.99
CA CYS A 74 0.65 13.47 15.68
C CYS A 74 -0.22 13.15 16.91
N ALA A 75 0.22 12.22 17.77
CA ALA A 75 -0.48 11.94 19.03
C ALA A 75 -0.49 13.16 19.97
N GLU A 76 0.65 13.85 20.13
CA GLU A 76 0.78 15.06 20.94
C GLU A 76 -0.14 16.20 20.45
N GLU A 77 -0.25 16.36 19.13
CA GLU A 77 -1.04 17.42 18.49
C GLU A 77 -2.52 17.04 18.21
N GLY A 78 -2.94 15.82 18.55
CA GLY A 78 -4.30 15.35 18.28
C GLY A 78 -4.60 15.14 16.79
N SER A 79 -3.57 15.01 15.95
CA SER A 79 -3.69 14.73 14.52
C SER A 79 -3.83 13.23 14.28
N LYS A 80 -4.67 12.81 13.32
CA LYS A 80 -4.70 11.41 12.90
C LYS A 80 -3.39 11.00 12.25
N PHE A 81 -2.92 9.79 12.52
CA PHE A 81 -1.75 9.23 11.87
C PHE A 81 -2.10 7.91 11.17
N LEU A 82 -1.82 7.82 9.87
CA LEU A 82 -1.98 6.61 9.09
C LEU A 82 -0.62 6.19 8.51
N TYR A 83 -0.18 4.99 8.86
CA TYR A 83 1.02 4.36 8.32
C TYR A 83 0.68 3.32 7.27
N VAL A 84 1.23 3.46 6.07
CA VAL A 84 1.09 2.48 4.99
C VAL A 84 2.22 1.46 5.08
N SER A 85 1.86 0.27 5.55
CA SER A 85 2.73 -0.90 5.63
C SER A 85 2.56 -1.82 4.41
N SER A 86 3.00 -3.05 4.47
CA SER A 86 3.06 -3.98 3.35
C SER A 86 2.71 -5.41 3.75
N ALA A 87 2.14 -6.18 2.84
CA ALA A 87 2.01 -7.64 2.94
C ALA A 87 3.37 -8.36 3.05
N SER A 88 4.48 -7.70 2.66
CA SER A 88 5.85 -8.24 2.79
C SER A 88 6.30 -8.45 4.24
N VAL A 89 5.53 -8.01 5.23
CA VAL A 89 5.77 -8.37 6.64
C VAL A 89 5.55 -9.86 6.89
N TYR A 90 4.81 -10.55 6.01
CA TYR A 90 4.67 -12.00 6.02
C TYR A 90 5.74 -12.62 5.13
N GLY A 91 6.53 -13.54 5.67
CA GLY A 91 7.62 -14.18 4.94
C GLY A 91 7.14 -15.25 3.97
N THR A 92 7.97 -15.56 2.96
CA THR A 92 7.66 -16.58 1.94
C THR A 92 7.56 -18.00 2.48
N HIS A 93 8.04 -18.24 3.71
CA HIS A 93 7.89 -19.52 4.43
C HIS A 93 6.52 -19.63 5.13
N GLN A 94 5.80 -18.54 5.30
CA GLN A 94 4.45 -18.52 5.85
C GLN A 94 3.42 -18.71 4.72
N GLN A 95 2.26 -19.27 5.06
CA GLN A 95 1.17 -19.48 4.11
C GLN A 95 -0.12 -18.87 4.65
N GLY A 96 -0.68 -17.94 3.87
CA GLY A 96 -1.98 -17.34 4.13
C GLY A 96 -3.18 -18.26 3.76
N PRO A 97 -4.39 -17.72 3.77
CA PRO A 97 -4.68 -16.29 3.87
C PRO A 97 -4.40 -15.71 5.26
N PHE A 98 -3.77 -14.54 5.30
CA PHE A 98 -3.41 -13.87 6.56
C PHE A 98 -4.52 -12.96 7.06
N THR A 99 -4.64 -12.88 8.38
CA THR A 99 -5.53 -11.99 9.11
C THR A 99 -4.72 -11.03 9.99
N VAL A 100 -5.37 -10.08 10.64
CA VAL A 100 -4.70 -9.15 11.59
C VAL A 100 -4.15 -9.86 12.84
N TYR A 101 -4.51 -11.11 13.08
CA TYR A 101 -4.06 -11.90 14.22
C TYR A 101 -2.82 -12.75 13.91
N ASP A 102 -2.45 -12.86 12.64
CA ASP A 102 -1.27 -13.62 12.23
C ASP A 102 0.01 -12.84 12.53
N THR A 103 0.98 -13.53 13.13
CA THR A 103 2.26 -12.95 13.50
C THR A 103 3.13 -12.74 12.26
N PRO A 104 3.63 -11.52 12.00
CA PRO A 104 4.59 -11.27 10.93
C PRO A 104 5.94 -11.94 11.19
N GLU A 105 6.47 -12.58 10.15
CA GLU A 105 7.81 -13.18 10.13
C GLU A 105 8.49 -12.85 8.78
N PRO A 106 8.92 -11.59 8.58
CA PRO A 106 9.42 -11.14 7.29
C PRO A 106 10.71 -11.86 6.90
N SER A 107 10.78 -12.30 5.63
CA SER A 107 11.94 -13.01 5.07
C SER A 107 12.97 -12.09 4.42
N ASP A 108 12.60 -10.83 4.09
CA ASP A 108 13.47 -9.87 3.43
C ASP A 108 13.64 -8.57 4.23
N ASP A 109 14.61 -7.74 3.82
CA ASP A 109 14.92 -6.47 4.52
C ASP A 109 13.80 -5.45 4.44
N TYR A 110 13.05 -5.44 3.33
CA TYR A 110 11.91 -4.54 3.16
C TYR A 110 10.77 -4.89 4.14
N GLY A 111 10.43 -6.16 4.23
CA GLY A 111 9.44 -6.64 5.18
C GLY A 111 9.86 -6.39 6.64
N ARG A 112 11.14 -6.66 6.98
CA ARG A 112 11.70 -6.35 8.31
C ARG A 112 11.59 -4.88 8.66
N TYR A 113 12.00 -4.00 7.72
CA TYR A 113 11.86 -2.55 7.88
C TYR A 113 10.40 -2.13 8.09
N LYS A 114 9.48 -2.63 7.27
CA LYS A 114 8.05 -2.29 7.40
C LYS A 114 7.49 -2.74 8.74
N PHE A 115 7.83 -3.94 9.18
CA PHE A 115 7.39 -4.47 10.46
C PHE A 115 7.98 -3.70 11.67
N GLU A 116 9.26 -3.33 11.62
CA GLU A 116 9.87 -2.46 12.63
C GLU A 116 9.14 -1.11 12.71
N CYS A 117 8.83 -0.48 11.57
CA CYS A 117 8.05 0.75 11.56
C CYS A 117 6.66 0.57 12.19
N GLU A 118 5.94 -0.52 11.90
CA GLU A 118 4.65 -0.81 12.53
C GLU A 118 4.76 -0.85 14.06
N GLN A 119 5.76 -1.56 14.57
CA GLN A 119 5.99 -1.70 16.02
C GLN A 119 6.27 -0.34 16.66
N ARG A 120 7.19 0.45 16.08
CA ARG A 120 7.55 1.77 16.59
C ARG A 120 6.39 2.77 16.51
N VAL A 121 5.66 2.80 15.42
CA VAL A 121 4.49 3.66 15.23
C VAL A 121 3.43 3.36 16.29
N ARG A 122 3.09 2.09 16.49
CA ARG A 122 2.07 1.68 17.47
C ARG A 122 2.50 1.90 18.91
N ALA A 123 3.79 1.80 19.20
CA ALA A 123 4.33 2.11 20.53
C ALA A 123 4.32 3.62 20.81
N ALA A 124 4.54 4.46 19.79
CA ALA A 124 4.57 5.92 19.91
C ALA A 124 3.18 6.58 19.84
N ASN A 125 2.20 5.90 19.21
CA ASN A 125 0.84 6.40 19.03
C ASN A 125 -0.17 5.24 19.00
N ASP A 126 -0.85 5.00 20.08
CA ASP A 126 -1.88 3.95 20.21
C ASP A 126 -3.16 4.26 19.40
N GLN A 127 -3.33 5.51 18.94
CA GLN A 127 -4.40 5.96 18.06
C GLN A 127 -4.02 5.87 16.57
N ALA A 128 -2.83 5.35 16.23
CA ALA A 128 -2.40 5.20 14.85
C ALA A 128 -3.24 4.16 14.09
N ILE A 129 -3.50 4.45 12.82
CA ILE A 129 -4.05 3.52 11.85
C ILE A 129 -2.87 2.94 11.05
N VAL A 130 -2.65 1.64 11.15
CA VAL A 130 -1.62 0.91 10.38
C VAL A 130 -2.31 0.06 9.34
N VAL A 131 -1.91 0.19 8.08
CA VAL A 131 -2.57 -0.53 6.98
C VAL A 131 -1.52 -1.29 6.17
N ARG A 132 -1.59 -2.61 6.19
CA ARG A 132 -0.80 -3.46 5.29
C ARG A 132 -1.49 -3.52 3.94
N ILE A 133 -0.79 -3.13 2.89
CA ILE A 133 -1.28 -3.20 1.52
C ILE A 133 -0.55 -4.29 0.74
N GLY A 134 -1.23 -4.88 -0.24
CA GLY A 134 -0.64 -5.80 -1.21
C GLY A 134 0.05 -5.09 -2.37
N TRP A 135 0.43 -5.84 -3.39
CA TRP A 135 1.02 -5.30 -4.61
C TRP A 135 -0.01 -4.48 -5.38
N GLN A 136 0.37 -3.28 -5.79
CA GLN A 136 -0.56 -2.36 -6.43
C GLN A 136 -0.69 -2.65 -7.93
N ILE A 137 -1.91 -2.60 -8.43
CA ILE A 137 -2.27 -2.71 -9.84
C ILE A 137 -2.71 -1.32 -10.32
N ALA A 138 -1.92 -0.67 -11.18
CA ALA A 138 -2.32 0.53 -11.89
C ALA A 138 -2.57 0.15 -13.36
N LEU A 139 -3.77 0.42 -13.89
CA LEU A 139 -4.12 0.10 -15.28
C LEU A 139 -3.43 1.09 -16.27
N ARG A 140 -2.15 1.36 -16.02
CA ARG A 140 -1.28 2.21 -16.84
C ARG A 140 0.18 1.82 -16.62
N ARG A 141 1.02 2.12 -17.60
CA ARG A 141 2.48 1.94 -17.49
C ARG A 141 3.09 3.00 -16.56
N GLY A 142 4.24 2.65 -16.02
CA GLY A 142 5.06 3.53 -15.17
C GLY A 142 4.86 3.34 -13.67
N GLY A 143 5.92 3.61 -12.91
CA GLY A 143 5.97 3.44 -11.46
C GLY A 143 6.15 1.99 -11.00
N ASN A 144 6.24 1.80 -9.70
CA ASN A 144 6.40 0.46 -9.11
C ASN A 144 5.03 -0.20 -8.90
N ASN A 145 4.50 -0.84 -9.94
CA ASN A 145 3.23 -1.56 -9.89
C ASN A 145 3.26 -2.84 -10.71
N MET A 146 2.25 -3.70 -10.53
CA MET A 146 2.19 -5.02 -11.17
C MET A 146 2.16 -4.93 -12.70
N VAL A 147 1.40 -4.00 -13.26
CA VAL A 147 1.28 -3.84 -14.73
C VAL A 147 2.61 -3.47 -15.36
N GLU A 148 3.36 -2.54 -14.73
CA GLU A 148 4.69 -2.18 -15.23
C GLU A 148 5.65 -3.36 -15.18
N HIS A 149 5.63 -4.13 -14.08
CA HIS A 149 6.46 -5.33 -13.95
C HIS A 149 6.13 -6.39 -15.02
N LEU A 150 4.85 -6.68 -15.26
CA LEU A 150 4.42 -7.64 -16.27
C LEU A 150 4.84 -7.19 -17.68
N ALA A 151 4.66 -5.91 -17.99
CA ALA A 151 5.06 -5.36 -19.26
C ALA A 151 6.58 -5.42 -19.49
N GLN A 152 7.38 -5.12 -18.46
CA GLN A 152 8.83 -5.29 -18.52
C GLN A 152 9.23 -6.75 -18.77
N LYS A 153 8.57 -7.71 -18.09
CA LYS A 153 8.82 -9.14 -18.35
C LYS A 153 8.47 -9.56 -19.77
N GLN A 154 7.39 -9.05 -20.34
CA GLN A 154 7.05 -9.26 -21.73
C GLN A 154 8.10 -8.68 -22.67
N GLU A 155 8.60 -7.47 -22.41
CA GLU A 155 9.65 -6.82 -23.23
C GLU A 155 10.99 -7.53 -23.12
N GLU A 156 11.41 -7.97 -21.92
CA GLU A 156 12.69 -8.62 -21.68
C GLU A 156 12.77 -10.06 -22.22
N HIS A 157 11.66 -10.81 -22.13
CA HIS A 157 11.66 -12.26 -22.38
C HIS A 157 10.73 -12.70 -23.52
N GLY A 158 9.95 -11.78 -24.09
CA GLY A 158 8.92 -12.11 -25.07
C GLY A 158 7.69 -12.81 -24.49
N HIS A 159 7.68 -13.11 -23.20
CA HIS A 159 6.55 -13.72 -22.50
C HIS A 159 6.60 -13.43 -20.99
N ILE A 160 5.46 -13.64 -20.33
CA ILE A 160 5.32 -13.53 -18.90
C ILE A 160 5.15 -14.92 -18.30
N ALA A 161 6.13 -15.41 -17.57
CA ALA A 161 6.02 -16.63 -16.78
C ALA A 161 5.30 -16.33 -15.47
N ALA A 162 4.09 -16.89 -15.28
CA ALA A 162 3.24 -16.59 -14.14
C ALA A 162 2.80 -17.86 -13.40
N SER A 163 2.99 -17.89 -12.07
CA SER A 163 2.70 -19.06 -11.26
C SER A 163 1.21 -19.25 -11.01
N THR A 164 0.74 -20.50 -11.14
CA THR A 164 -0.59 -20.93 -10.74
C THR A 164 -0.67 -21.27 -9.24
N GLU A 165 0.46 -21.32 -8.54
CA GLU A 165 0.55 -21.62 -7.10
C GLU A 165 0.97 -20.43 -6.24
N TRP A 166 1.07 -19.24 -6.83
CA TRP A 166 1.25 -17.99 -6.09
C TRP A 166 -0.05 -17.20 -6.06
N PHE A 167 -0.53 -16.90 -4.86
CA PHE A 167 -1.75 -16.11 -4.59
C PHE A 167 -1.35 -14.79 -3.93
N PRO A 168 -1.00 -13.76 -4.73
CA PRO A 168 -0.48 -12.51 -4.19
C PRO A 168 -1.57 -11.68 -3.52
N ALA A 169 -1.25 -11.04 -2.38
CA ALA A 169 -2.02 -9.90 -1.93
C ALA A 169 -1.87 -8.77 -2.96
N CYS A 170 -2.97 -8.29 -3.51
CA CYS A 170 -2.94 -7.19 -4.48
C CYS A 170 -4.27 -6.43 -4.53
N SER A 171 -4.23 -5.21 -5.04
CA SER A 171 -5.42 -4.37 -5.21
C SER A 171 -5.22 -3.34 -6.31
N LEU A 172 -6.32 -2.85 -6.88
CA LEU A 172 -6.24 -1.70 -7.76
C LEU A 172 -5.83 -0.46 -6.98
N LEU A 173 -4.91 0.31 -7.53
CA LEU A 173 -4.31 1.49 -6.90
C LEU A 173 -5.37 2.52 -6.48
N ASP A 174 -6.37 2.76 -7.32
CA ASP A 174 -7.43 3.72 -7.05
C ASP A 174 -8.35 3.22 -5.90
N ASP A 175 -8.56 1.90 -5.77
CA ASP A 175 -9.33 1.33 -4.66
C ASP A 175 -8.56 1.40 -3.36
N THR A 176 -7.26 1.12 -3.40
CA THR A 176 -6.36 1.33 -2.26
C THR A 176 -6.41 2.79 -1.80
N ALA A 177 -6.32 3.75 -2.72
CA ALA A 177 -6.37 5.17 -2.40
C ALA A 177 -7.71 5.56 -1.76
N ARG A 178 -8.83 5.05 -2.28
CA ARG A 178 -10.17 5.27 -1.72
C ARG A 178 -10.32 4.68 -0.32
N ALA A 179 -9.84 3.47 -0.09
CA ALA A 179 -9.89 2.80 1.20
C ALA A 179 -9.05 3.53 2.25
N LEU A 180 -7.81 3.92 1.90
CA LEU A 180 -6.92 4.66 2.81
C LEU A 180 -7.46 6.06 3.13
N ALA A 181 -8.00 6.79 2.15
CA ALA A 181 -8.64 8.08 2.40
C ALA A 181 -9.92 7.92 3.24
N GLY A 182 -10.70 6.86 3.01
CA GLY A 182 -11.87 6.52 3.83
C GLY A 182 -11.51 6.16 5.27
N ALA A 183 -10.40 5.48 5.49
CA ALA A 183 -9.91 5.15 6.82
C ALA A 183 -9.63 6.41 7.67
N LEU A 184 -9.13 7.48 7.07
CA LEU A 184 -8.93 8.76 7.74
C LEU A 184 -10.25 9.40 8.21
N ASP A 185 -11.37 9.12 7.54
CA ASP A 185 -12.66 9.72 7.92
C ASP A 185 -13.29 9.02 9.12
N GLY A 186 -13.17 7.69 9.24
CA GLY A 186 -13.95 6.98 10.25
C GLY A 186 -13.37 5.70 10.83
N ALA A 187 -12.21 5.19 10.36
CA ALA A 187 -11.67 3.96 10.92
C ALA A 187 -11.16 4.19 12.36
N PRO A 188 -11.47 3.29 13.29
CA PRO A 188 -10.80 3.26 14.60
C PRO A 188 -9.30 3.05 14.48
N ALA A 189 -8.55 3.40 15.53
CA ALA A 189 -7.15 3.03 15.68
C ALA A 189 -6.95 1.51 15.56
N GLY A 190 -5.83 1.09 14.95
CA GLY A 190 -5.51 -0.32 14.86
C GLY A 190 -4.83 -0.74 13.58
N LEU A 191 -4.66 -2.05 13.43
CA LEU A 191 -4.09 -2.70 12.26
C LEU A 191 -5.19 -3.14 11.29
N TYR A 192 -4.98 -2.88 10.00
CA TYR A 192 -5.86 -3.27 8.90
C TYR A 192 -5.08 -3.91 7.77
N LEU A 193 -5.76 -4.76 7.00
CA LEU A 193 -5.21 -5.40 5.81
C LEU A 193 -6.06 -4.98 4.59
N LEU A 194 -5.39 -4.50 3.54
CA LEU A 194 -6.04 -4.19 2.27
C LEU A 194 -5.59 -5.15 1.18
N ASP A 195 -6.51 -6.00 0.77
CA ASP A 195 -6.33 -6.94 -0.31
C ASP A 195 -7.63 -7.04 -1.13
N GLY A 196 -7.53 -6.82 -2.42
CA GLY A 196 -8.63 -6.97 -3.37
C GLY A 196 -8.61 -8.30 -4.11
N ASN A 197 -7.60 -9.16 -3.85
CA ASN A 197 -7.52 -10.47 -4.50
C ASN A 197 -8.53 -11.45 -3.87
N PRO A 198 -9.50 -11.98 -4.63
CA PRO A 198 -10.48 -12.94 -4.10
C PRO A 198 -9.96 -14.39 -4.01
N GLY A 199 -8.65 -14.60 -4.17
CA GLY A 199 -8.02 -15.91 -4.23
C GLY A 199 -7.57 -16.31 -5.64
N TRP A 200 -7.37 -15.36 -6.53
CA TRP A 200 -6.76 -15.61 -7.84
C TRP A 200 -5.26 -15.83 -7.73
N SER A 201 -4.76 -16.79 -8.52
CA SER A 201 -3.33 -16.97 -8.70
C SER A 201 -2.71 -15.83 -9.52
N PHE A 202 -1.40 -15.65 -9.42
CA PHE A 202 -0.68 -14.65 -10.21
C PHE A 202 -0.90 -14.84 -11.71
N TRP A 203 -0.97 -16.09 -12.20
CA TRP A 203 -1.33 -16.40 -13.58
C TRP A 203 -2.71 -15.87 -13.96
N GLN A 204 -3.73 -16.13 -13.14
CA GLN A 204 -5.09 -15.65 -13.39
C GLN A 204 -5.15 -14.12 -13.44
N ILE A 205 -4.44 -13.46 -12.54
CA ILE A 205 -4.35 -12.00 -12.51
C ILE A 205 -3.65 -11.47 -13.77
N ALA A 206 -2.52 -12.06 -14.18
CA ALA A 206 -1.78 -11.63 -15.36
C ALA A 206 -2.63 -11.78 -16.65
N VAL A 207 -3.34 -12.92 -16.81
CA VAL A 207 -4.27 -13.14 -17.92
C VAL A 207 -5.42 -12.13 -17.91
N ALA A 208 -5.97 -11.84 -16.72
CA ALA A 208 -7.06 -10.88 -16.59
C ALA A 208 -6.61 -9.45 -16.94
N LEU A 209 -5.39 -9.06 -16.53
CA LEU A 209 -4.80 -7.77 -16.85
C LEU A 209 -4.51 -7.64 -18.35
N ASP A 210 -3.94 -8.67 -18.98
CA ASP A 210 -3.73 -8.68 -20.43
C ASP A 210 -5.03 -8.39 -21.18
N ARG A 211 -6.11 -9.11 -20.83
CA ARG A 211 -7.42 -8.91 -21.44
C ARG A 211 -8.01 -7.53 -21.18
N ALA A 212 -7.98 -7.08 -19.93
CA ALA A 212 -8.54 -5.79 -19.54
C ALA A 212 -7.84 -4.60 -20.23
N MET A 213 -6.54 -4.72 -20.45
CA MET A 213 -5.69 -3.70 -21.08
C MET A 213 -5.53 -3.88 -22.59
N GLN A 214 -5.95 -5.02 -23.14
CA GLN A 214 -5.70 -5.40 -24.53
C GLN A 214 -4.20 -5.31 -24.88
N ALA A 215 -3.35 -5.76 -23.95
CA ALA A 215 -1.92 -5.53 -24.01
C ALA A 215 -1.19 -6.47 -25.01
N GLY A 216 -1.81 -7.61 -25.35
CA GLY A 216 -1.23 -8.58 -26.26
C GLY A 216 -0.06 -9.35 -25.64
N TRP A 217 -0.08 -9.55 -24.33
CA TRP A 217 0.97 -10.29 -23.62
C TRP A 217 0.83 -11.79 -23.84
N GLU A 218 1.98 -12.46 -23.95
CA GLU A 218 2.04 -13.92 -23.94
C GLU A 218 2.23 -14.42 -22.50
N VAL A 219 1.13 -14.76 -21.82
CA VAL A 219 1.16 -15.23 -20.42
C VAL A 219 1.25 -16.75 -20.39
N ARG A 220 2.40 -17.27 -19.92
CA ARG A 220 2.66 -18.70 -19.75
C ARG A 220 2.53 -19.11 -18.29
N GLU A 221 1.79 -20.19 -18.05
CA GLU A 221 1.66 -20.74 -16.70
C GLU A 221 2.94 -21.49 -16.28
N ASN A 222 3.25 -21.45 -15.00
CA ASN A 222 4.25 -22.30 -14.36
C ASN A 222 3.84 -22.61 -12.90
N ARG A 223 4.69 -23.37 -12.18
CA ARG A 223 4.56 -23.70 -10.76
C ARG A 223 5.85 -23.49 -10.00
N ASP A 224 6.76 -22.66 -10.52
CA ASP A 224 8.13 -22.50 -10.01
C ASP A 224 8.16 -21.73 -8.69
N PHE A 225 7.11 -20.93 -8.43
CA PHE A 225 6.99 -20.17 -7.21
C PHE A 225 5.64 -20.46 -6.53
N ARG A 226 5.72 -20.98 -5.30
CA ARG A 226 4.56 -21.32 -4.49
C ARG A 226 4.52 -20.46 -3.24
N TRP A 227 3.49 -19.63 -3.14
CA TRP A 227 3.27 -18.79 -1.96
C TRP A 227 1.82 -18.29 -1.93
N ASN A 228 1.24 -18.29 -0.75
CA ASN A 228 -0.04 -17.62 -0.52
C ASN A 228 0.18 -16.48 0.47
N ASN A 229 0.25 -15.25 -0.01
CA ASN A 229 0.30 -14.06 0.84
C ASN A 229 -0.97 -13.21 0.76
N HIS A 230 -2.06 -13.80 0.28
CA HIS A 230 -3.41 -13.24 0.35
C HIS A 230 -3.77 -12.86 1.78
N MET A 231 -4.45 -11.71 1.95
CA MET A 231 -4.86 -11.16 3.24
C MET A 231 -6.39 -11.02 3.31
N VAL A 232 -6.97 -11.22 4.49
CA VAL A 232 -8.41 -11.15 4.72
C VAL A 232 -8.75 -10.17 5.83
N ASP A 233 -9.36 -9.05 5.44
CA ASP A 233 -9.94 -8.06 6.36
C ASP A 233 -11.05 -7.28 5.64
N LYS A 234 -12.28 -7.37 6.15
CA LYS A 234 -13.44 -6.75 5.51
C LYS A 234 -13.77 -5.35 6.04
N ARG A 235 -13.01 -4.87 7.05
CA ARG A 235 -13.37 -3.63 7.76
C ARG A 235 -13.23 -2.35 6.93
N LEU A 236 -12.35 -2.33 5.92
CA LEU A 236 -12.14 -1.16 5.05
C LEU A 236 -12.78 -1.32 3.65
N GLY A 237 -13.50 -2.41 3.39
CA GLY A 237 -14.37 -2.56 2.24
C GLY A 237 -13.66 -2.49 0.88
N MET A 238 -12.67 -3.38 0.64
CA MET A 238 -12.02 -3.47 -0.67
C MET A 238 -12.91 -4.05 -1.75
N VAL A 239 -12.83 -3.49 -2.96
CA VAL A 239 -13.47 -4.07 -4.15
C VAL A 239 -12.62 -5.21 -4.69
N SER A 240 -13.26 -6.28 -5.13
CA SER A 240 -12.56 -7.43 -5.72
C SER A 240 -11.88 -7.05 -7.03
N VAL A 241 -10.60 -7.40 -7.17
CA VAL A 241 -9.85 -7.25 -8.42
C VAL A 241 -10.55 -8.02 -9.56
N ALA A 242 -11.13 -9.19 -9.27
CA ALA A 242 -11.87 -9.97 -10.25
C ALA A 242 -13.10 -9.22 -10.78
N ASP A 243 -13.90 -8.61 -9.90
CA ASP A 243 -15.09 -7.87 -10.29
C ASP A 243 -14.77 -6.68 -11.18
N LEU A 244 -13.64 -6.01 -10.91
CA LEU A 244 -13.21 -4.83 -11.66
C LEU A 244 -12.63 -5.20 -13.02
N LEU A 245 -11.76 -6.21 -13.07
CA LEU A 245 -11.15 -6.64 -14.32
C LEU A 245 -12.16 -7.31 -15.25
N THR A 246 -13.15 -8.03 -14.73
CA THR A 246 -14.20 -8.63 -15.57
C THR A 246 -15.21 -7.63 -16.11
N ARG A 247 -15.49 -6.54 -15.41
CA ARG A 247 -16.36 -5.46 -15.90
C ARG A 247 -15.78 -4.69 -17.09
N THR A 248 -14.46 -4.61 -17.21
CA THR A 248 -13.79 -3.97 -18.35
C THR A 248 -13.91 -4.79 -19.64
N TRP A 249 -14.27 -6.10 -19.57
CA TRP A 249 -14.46 -6.95 -20.76
C TRP A 249 -15.85 -6.78 -21.41
N ALA A 250 -16.78 -6.19 -20.70
CA ALA A 250 -18.17 -6.01 -21.17
C ALA A 250 -18.39 -4.69 -21.94
N ARG A 251 -17.32 -3.94 -22.23
CA ARG A 251 -17.35 -2.71 -23.01
C ARG A 251 -16.58 -2.86 -24.31
#